data_193ac315b9fc8526be8216db3d7910de
#
_entry.id   193ac315b9fc8526be8216db3d7910de
#
_cell.length_a   1.000
_cell.length_b   1.000
_cell.length_c   1.000
_cell.angle_alpha   90.00
_cell.angle_beta   90.00
_cell.angle_gamma   90.00
#
_symmetry.space_group_name_H-M   'P 1'
#
loop_
_entity.id
_entity.type
_entity.pdbx_description
1 polymer ?
#
loop_
_entity_poly.entity_id
_entity_poly.type
_entity_poly.pdbx_seq_one_letter_code
_entity_poly.pdbx_strand_id
1 'polypeptide(L)'
;MTRRGLLTLLVVVAHWMIAVWHLFLAAKVLAAPNDKVSWLAITLITCGHLAVSIALWTLRDKLAGLVSLIFFLAALSADLYEHFLHASANNVFTVTPGSWTPWFDASVFVLLALEIVGCLLGILLLSGRTRNNAQPKFAH
;
A
#
# COMPACT_ATOMS: atom_id res chain seq x y z
N MET A 1 -10.05 8.56 15.81
CA MET A 1 -9.88 7.51 14.78
C MET A 1 -10.72 6.30 15.14
N THR A 2 -11.44 5.71 14.18
CA THR A 2 -12.23 4.49 14.42
C THR A 2 -11.33 3.24 14.46
N ARG A 3 -11.85 2.11 14.98
CA ARG A 3 -11.12 0.82 14.94
C ARG A 3 -10.74 0.43 13.50
N ARG A 4 -11.60 0.70 12.52
CA ARG A 4 -11.31 0.44 11.10
C ARG A 4 -10.18 1.34 10.60
N GLY A 5 -10.21 2.62 10.95
CA GLY A 5 -9.14 3.56 10.62
C GLY A 5 -7.79 3.13 11.20
N LEU A 6 -7.78 2.65 12.45
CA LEU A 6 -6.55 2.12 13.07
C LEU A 6 -6.02 0.89 12.32
N LEU A 7 -6.89 -0.06 11.97
CA LEU A 7 -6.48 -1.23 11.18
C LEU A 7 -5.90 -0.83 9.82
N THR A 8 -6.54 0.13 9.14
CA THR A 8 -6.03 0.65 7.86
C THR A 8 -4.66 1.31 8.04
N LEU A 9 -4.47 2.10 9.10
CA LEU A 9 -3.18 2.70 9.40
C LEU A 9 -2.08 1.66 9.65
N LEU A 10 -2.40 0.59 10.37
CA LEU A 10 -1.44 -0.52 10.59
C LEU A 10 -1.03 -1.17 9.26
N VAL A 11 -1.98 -1.37 8.34
CA VAL A 11 -1.67 -1.90 7.00
C VAL A 11 -0.82 -0.91 6.20
N VAL A 12 -1.11 0.40 6.27
CA VAL A 12 -0.29 1.44 5.61
C VAL A 12 1.15 1.41 6.12
N VAL A 13 1.35 1.31 7.43
CA VAL A 13 2.70 1.23 8.04
C VAL A 13 3.41 -0.06 7.63
N ALA A 14 2.72 -1.21 7.70
CA ALA A 14 3.28 -2.49 7.27
C ALA A 14 3.68 -2.46 5.79
N HIS A 15 2.81 -1.94 4.92
CA HIS A 15 3.09 -1.79 3.50
C HIS A 15 4.31 -0.90 3.26
N TRP A 16 4.41 0.25 3.94
CA TRP A 16 5.58 1.12 3.85
C TRP A 16 6.88 0.40 4.25
N MET A 17 6.88 -0.35 5.36
CA MET A 17 8.04 -1.11 5.81
C MET A 17 8.47 -2.16 4.79
N ILE A 18 7.52 -2.90 4.23
CA ILE A 18 7.80 -3.92 3.21
C ILE A 18 8.24 -3.27 1.90
N ALA A 19 7.65 -2.15 1.49
CA ALA A 19 8.07 -1.40 0.29
C ALA A 19 9.52 -0.91 0.41
N VAL A 20 9.92 -0.36 1.56
CA VAL A 20 11.31 0.04 1.81
C VAL A 20 12.25 -1.18 1.77
N TRP A 21 11.84 -2.28 2.38
CA TRP A 21 12.60 -3.54 2.33
C TRP A 21 12.71 -4.09 0.91
N HIS A 22 11.61 -4.06 0.15
CA HIS A 22 11.59 -4.46 -1.26
C HIS A 22 12.56 -3.64 -2.11
N LEU A 23 12.61 -2.31 -1.93
CA LEU A 23 13.56 -1.44 -2.62
C LEU A 23 15.01 -1.82 -2.31
N PHE A 24 15.31 -2.16 -1.05
CA PHE A 24 16.64 -2.66 -0.68
C PHE A 24 16.96 -3.98 -1.39
N LEU A 25 16.01 -4.92 -1.47
CA LEU A 25 16.19 -6.20 -2.16
C LEU A 25 16.35 -6.00 -3.67
N ALA A 26 15.54 -5.13 -4.27
CA ALA A 26 15.67 -4.76 -5.68
C ALA A 26 17.08 -4.24 -5.99
N ALA A 27 17.63 -3.37 -5.15
CA ALA A 27 19.00 -2.88 -5.30
C ALA A 27 20.08 -3.97 -5.19
N LYS A 28 19.79 -5.12 -4.54
CA LYS A 28 20.69 -6.29 -4.43
C LYS A 28 20.56 -7.26 -5.59
N VAL A 29 19.35 -7.37 -6.17
CA VAL A 29 19.03 -8.28 -7.26
C VAL A 29 19.36 -7.64 -8.60
N LEU A 30 19.13 -6.32 -8.76
CA LEU A 30 19.39 -5.57 -9.97
C LEU A 30 20.89 -5.21 -10.05
N ALA A 31 21.65 -6.06 -10.69
CA ALA A 31 23.11 -5.86 -10.83
C ALA A 31 23.51 -4.81 -11.87
N ALA A 32 22.56 -4.28 -12.66
CA ALA A 32 22.86 -3.35 -13.74
C ALA A 32 22.89 -1.88 -13.25
N PRO A 33 23.94 -1.11 -13.60
CA PRO A 33 24.07 0.30 -13.17
C PRO A 33 22.95 1.22 -13.64
N ASN A 34 22.21 0.80 -14.67
CA ASN A 34 21.15 1.59 -15.30
C ASN A 34 19.75 1.32 -14.70
N ASP A 35 19.58 0.26 -13.92
CA ASP A 35 18.33 -0.11 -13.26
C ASP A 35 18.28 0.48 -11.83
N LYS A 36 18.75 1.70 -11.68
CA LYS A 36 18.73 2.39 -10.38
C LYS A 36 17.28 2.56 -9.93
N VAL A 37 17.02 2.12 -8.72
CA VAL A 37 15.80 2.47 -8.01
C VAL A 37 15.57 3.98 -8.16
N SER A 38 14.51 4.34 -8.84
CA SER A 38 14.22 5.73 -9.15
C SER A 38 13.94 6.49 -7.85
N TRP A 39 14.65 7.61 -7.64
CA TRP A 39 14.33 8.53 -6.54
C TRP A 39 12.87 8.97 -6.57
N LEU A 40 12.31 9.04 -7.79
CA LEU A 40 10.89 9.30 -7.98
C LEU A 40 10.02 8.22 -7.33
N ALA A 41 10.34 6.94 -7.53
CA ALA A 41 9.60 5.84 -6.90
C ALA A 41 9.67 5.91 -5.36
N ILE A 42 10.86 6.15 -4.79
CA ILE A 42 11.04 6.33 -3.34
C ILE A 42 10.18 7.50 -2.83
N THR A 43 10.21 8.63 -3.54
CA THR A 43 9.46 9.82 -3.16
C THR A 43 7.96 9.57 -3.23
N LEU A 44 7.46 8.97 -4.32
CA LEU A 44 6.04 8.67 -4.49
C LEU A 44 5.55 7.68 -3.43
N ILE A 45 6.33 6.63 -3.14
CA ILE A 45 6.00 5.67 -2.08
C ILE A 45 5.92 6.38 -0.73
N THR A 46 6.93 7.15 -0.35
CA THR A 46 6.96 7.83 0.95
C THR A 46 5.87 8.89 1.08
N CYS A 47 5.69 9.74 0.06
CA CYS A 47 4.65 10.77 0.05
C CYS A 47 3.24 10.16 0.05
N GLY A 48 3.01 9.08 -0.69
CA GLY A 48 1.74 8.37 -0.73
C GLY A 48 1.34 7.82 0.65
N HIS A 49 2.26 7.11 1.32
CA HIS A 49 2.01 6.59 2.68
C HIS A 49 1.75 7.70 3.70
N LEU A 50 2.51 8.80 3.62
CA LEU A 50 2.31 9.95 4.49
C LEU A 50 0.93 10.59 4.26
N ALA A 51 0.54 10.79 3.00
CA ALA A 51 -0.76 11.36 2.64
C ALA A 51 -1.92 10.51 3.16
N VAL A 52 -1.87 9.18 2.99
CA VAL A 52 -2.88 8.26 3.52
C VAL A 52 -2.91 8.29 5.04
N SER A 53 -1.76 8.29 5.70
CA SER A 53 -1.67 8.35 7.16
C SER A 53 -2.29 9.63 7.71
N ILE A 54 -2.01 10.79 7.09
CA ILE A 54 -2.62 12.07 7.45
C ILE A 54 -4.13 12.02 7.21
N ALA A 55 -4.58 11.49 6.06
CA ALA A 55 -6.00 11.36 5.75
C ALA A 55 -6.74 10.51 6.78
N LEU A 56 -6.18 9.38 7.19
CA LEU A 56 -6.76 8.50 8.22
C LEU A 56 -6.85 9.15 9.60
N TRP A 57 -5.95 10.09 9.88
CA TRP A 57 -5.93 10.82 11.14
C TRP A 57 -6.86 12.02 11.17
N THR A 58 -6.97 12.76 10.06
CA THR A 58 -7.60 14.07 9.99
C THR A 58 -8.99 14.09 9.33
N LEU A 59 -9.24 13.15 8.40
CA LEU A 59 -10.46 13.13 7.60
C LEU A 59 -11.55 12.23 8.24
N ARG A 60 -12.79 12.46 7.80
CA ARG A 60 -13.90 11.55 8.09
C ARG A 60 -13.66 10.20 7.43
N ASP A 61 -14.13 9.11 8.06
CA ASP A 61 -13.92 7.73 7.61
C ASP A 61 -14.17 7.50 6.10
N LYS A 62 -15.21 8.11 5.53
CA LYS A 62 -15.49 7.96 4.10
C LYS A 62 -14.41 8.57 3.19
N LEU A 63 -13.95 9.79 3.51
CA LEU A 63 -12.89 10.44 2.73
C LEU A 63 -11.55 9.74 2.94
N ALA A 64 -11.24 9.37 4.17
CA ALA A 64 -10.06 8.59 4.47
C ALA A 64 -10.08 7.23 3.75
N GLY A 65 -11.25 6.57 3.69
CA GLY A 65 -11.46 5.34 2.94
C GLY A 65 -11.26 5.50 1.44
N LEU A 66 -11.74 6.60 0.87
CA LEU A 66 -11.53 6.92 -0.56
C LEU A 66 -10.05 7.12 -0.88
N VAL A 67 -9.35 7.93 -0.08
CA VAL A 67 -7.91 8.18 -0.24
C VAL A 67 -7.12 6.89 -0.12
N SER A 68 -7.43 6.06 0.89
CA SER A 68 -6.77 4.76 1.09
C SER A 68 -7.02 3.81 -0.08
N LEU A 69 -8.27 3.74 -0.56
CA LEU A 69 -8.64 2.87 -1.69
C LEU A 69 -7.91 3.27 -2.98
N ILE A 70 -7.89 4.57 -3.30
CA ILE A 70 -7.16 5.07 -4.48
C ILE A 70 -5.67 4.73 -4.38
N PHE A 71 -5.08 4.96 -3.21
CA PHE A 71 -3.66 4.67 -2.98
C PHE A 71 -3.34 3.19 -3.20
N PHE A 72 -4.07 2.28 -2.53
CA PHE A 72 -3.80 0.85 -2.63
C PHE A 72 -4.15 0.26 -4.00
N LEU A 73 -5.17 0.77 -4.70
CA LEU A 73 -5.45 0.37 -6.07
C LEU A 73 -4.35 0.81 -7.02
N ALA A 74 -3.82 2.01 -6.86
CA ALA A 74 -2.71 2.50 -7.67
C ALA A 74 -1.44 1.69 -7.42
N ALA A 75 -1.12 1.39 -6.15
CA ALA A 75 0.02 0.56 -5.77
C ALA A 75 -0.12 -0.86 -6.35
N LEU A 76 -1.26 -1.52 -6.12
CA LEU A 76 -1.55 -2.87 -6.64
C LEU A 76 -1.44 -2.92 -8.18
N SER A 77 -1.94 -1.91 -8.88
CA SER A 77 -1.85 -1.85 -10.33
C SER A 77 -0.41 -1.68 -10.82
N ALA A 78 0.38 -0.85 -10.13
CA ALA A 78 1.78 -0.63 -10.45
C ALA A 78 2.61 -1.89 -10.20
N ASP A 79 2.43 -2.53 -9.03
CA ASP A 79 3.17 -3.73 -8.66
C ASP A 79 2.82 -4.93 -9.56
N LEU A 80 1.53 -5.11 -9.91
CA LEU A 80 1.14 -6.13 -10.89
C LEU A 80 1.78 -5.88 -12.26
N TYR A 81 1.81 -4.63 -12.70
CA TYR A 81 2.42 -4.29 -13.98
C TYR A 81 3.94 -4.55 -13.97
N GLU A 82 4.66 -3.99 -13.00
CA GLU A 82 6.13 -4.05 -12.96
C GLU A 82 6.66 -5.47 -12.66
N HIS A 83 5.98 -6.21 -11.79
CA HIS A 83 6.50 -7.50 -11.33
C HIS A 83 5.98 -8.71 -12.10
N PHE A 84 4.90 -8.57 -12.88
CA PHE A 84 4.30 -9.72 -13.57
C PHE A 84 4.05 -9.50 -15.06
N LEU A 85 3.75 -8.28 -15.49
CA LEU A 85 3.35 -8.01 -16.89
C LEU A 85 4.48 -7.37 -17.70
N HIS A 86 5.23 -6.46 -17.11
CA HIS A 86 6.33 -5.77 -17.78
C HIS A 86 7.57 -6.66 -17.77
N ALA A 87 8.15 -6.90 -18.96
CA ALA A 87 9.41 -7.66 -19.08
C ALA A 87 10.59 -6.77 -18.66
N SER A 88 10.85 -6.70 -17.37
CA SER A 88 11.92 -5.92 -16.77
C SER A 88 12.75 -6.77 -15.83
N ALA A 89 13.87 -6.22 -15.35
CA ALA A 89 14.68 -6.89 -14.33
C ALA A 89 13.95 -7.06 -12.99
N ASN A 90 12.86 -6.32 -12.76
CA ASN A 90 12.00 -6.43 -11.58
C ASN A 90 10.92 -7.52 -11.69
N ASN A 91 10.79 -8.15 -12.86
CA ASN A 91 9.77 -9.18 -13.07
C ASN A 91 10.18 -10.50 -12.42
N VAL A 92 9.32 -11.04 -11.56
CA VAL A 92 9.58 -12.27 -10.80
C VAL A 92 9.86 -13.51 -11.67
N PHE A 93 9.43 -13.49 -12.94
CA PHE A 93 9.69 -14.59 -13.88
C PHE A 93 10.99 -14.45 -14.66
N THR A 94 11.58 -13.26 -14.68
CA THR A 94 12.79 -12.96 -15.47
C THR A 94 13.97 -12.49 -14.63
N VAL A 95 13.77 -12.29 -13.33
CA VAL A 95 14.82 -11.89 -12.41
C VAL A 95 15.94 -12.95 -12.38
N THR A 96 17.18 -12.49 -12.41
CA THR A 96 18.35 -13.40 -12.40
C THR A 96 18.42 -14.15 -11.06
N PRO A 97 18.47 -15.50 -11.09
CA PRO A 97 18.60 -16.29 -9.86
C PRO A 97 19.86 -15.93 -9.06
N GLY A 98 19.68 -15.75 -7.75
CA GLY A 98 20.76 -15.42 -6.82
C GLY A 98 20.33 -15.60 -5.36
N SER A 99 21.23 -15.36 -4.42
CA SER A 99 20.96 -15.53 -2.97
C SER A 99 19.86 -14.62 -2.44
N TRP A 100 19.60 -13.48 -3.08
CA TRP A 100 18.58 -12.50 -2.68
C TRP A 100 17.24 -12.67 -3.40
N THR A 101 17.20 -13.43 -4.51
CA THR A 101 16.00 -13.62 -5.33
C THR A 101 14.81 -14.16 -4.54
N PRO A 102 14.93 -15.20 -3.68
CA PRO A 102 13.78 -15.70 -2.93
C PRO A 102 13.17 -14.64 -1.98
N TRP A 103 13.99 -13.77 -1.41
CA TRP A 103 13.55 -12.69 -0.54
C TRP A 103 12.88 -11.57 -1.33
N PHE A 104 13.41 -11.27 -2.51
CA PHE A 104 12.81 -10.33 -3.44
C PHE A 104 11.40 -10.80 -3.84
N ASP A 105 11.26 -12.02 -4.34
CA ASP A 105 9.99 -12.61 -4.73
C ASP A 105 9.00 -12.63 -3.56
N ALA A 106 9.44 -13.06 -2.38
CA ALA A 106 8.60 -13.06 -1.19
C ALA A 106 8.09 -11.65 -0.85
N SER A 107 8.94 -10.62 -0.98
CA SER A 107 8.53 -9.23 -0.71
C SER A 107 7.48 -8.72 -1.70
N VAL A 108 7.55 -9.09 -2.98
CA VAL A 108 6.52 -8.78 -3.99
C VAL A 108 5.17 -9.37 -3.57
N PHE A 109 5.12 -10.66 -3.23
CA PHE A 109 3.86 -11.30 -2.82
C PHE A 109 3.30 -10.72 -1.52
N VAL A 110 4.14 -10.32 -0.57
CA VAL A 110 3.69 -9.65 0.66
C VAL A 110 3.13 -8.27 0.36
N LEU A 111 3.75 -7.49 -0.55
CA LEU A 111 3.22 -6.20 -0.99
C LEU A 111 1.83 -6.37 -1.59
N LEU A 112 1.66 -7.25 -2.57
CA LEU A 112 0.36 -7.53 -3.19
C LEU A 112 -0.71 -7.91 -2.16
N ALA A 113 -0.36 -8.76 -1.20
CA ALA A 113 -1.31 -9.15 -0.14
C ALA A 113 -1.73 -7.95 0.71
N LEU A 114 -0.79 -7.07 1.09
CA LEU A 114 -1.08 -5.87 1.87
C LEU A 114 -1.92 -4.86 1.07
N GLU A 115 -1.69 -4.74 -0.23
CA GLU A 115 -2.46 -3.87 -1.14
C GLU A 115 -3.91 -4.35 -1.27
N ILE A 116 -4.12 -5.65 -1.46
CA ILE A 116 -5.47 -6.24 -1.48
C ILE A 116 -6.18 -5.98 -0.15
N VAL A 117 -5.52 -6.23 0.99
CA VAL A 117 -6.08 -5.96 2.32
C VAL A 117 -6.36 -4.46 2.50
N GLY A 118 -5.46 -3.60 2.02
CA GLY A 118 -5.62 -2.14 2.04
C GLY A 118 -6.84 -1.67 1.23
N CYS A 119 -7.05 -2.23 0.04
CA CYS A 119 -8.26 -1.99 -0.77
C CYS A 119 -9.53 -2.41 -0.04
N LEU A 120 -9.56 -3.59 0.56
CA LEU A 120 -10.72 -4.09 1.31
C LEU A 120 -11.04 -3.19 2.51
N LEU A 121 -10.02 -2.75 3.26
CA LEU A 121 -10.20 -1.83 4.38
C LEU A 121 -10.68 -0.45 3.91
N GLY A 122 -10.16 0.05 2.77
CA GLY A 122 -10.66 1.28 2.14
C GLY A 122 -12.14 1.20 1.81
N ILE A 123 -12.60 0.09 1.21
CA ILE A 123 -14.01 -0.18 0.92
C ILE A 123 -14.84 -0.24 2.22
N LEU A 124 -14.33 -0.89 3.26
CA LEU A 124 -15.01 -0.99 4.55
C LEU A 124 -15.15 0.36 5.26
N LEU A 125 -14.19 1.28 5.10
CA LEU A 125 -14.30 2.65 5.58
C LEU A 125 -15.34 3.44 4.78
N LEU A 126 -15.36 3.29 3.45
CA LEU A 126 -16.35 3.92 2.57
C LEU A 126 -17.77 3.47 2.89
N SER A 127 -17.97 2.17 3.12
CA SER A 127 -19.27 1.56 3.40
C SER A 127 -19.77 1.78 4.83
N GLY A 128 -18.91 2.32 5.70
CA GLY A 128 -19.24 2.58 7.09
C GLY A 128 -20.47 3.48 7.21
N ARG A 129 -21.62 2.92 7.68
CA ARG A 129 -22.80 3.71 8.05
C ARG A 129 -22.37 4.71 9.12
N THR A 130 -22.54 5.99 8.84
CA THR A 130 -22.59 7.00 9.89
C THR A 130 -23.64 6.52 10.89
N ARG A 131 -23.21 6.14 12.09
CA ARG A 131 -24.11 5.95 13.22
C ARG A 131 -24.77 7.32 13.42
N ASN A 132 -25.94 7.51 12.83
CA ASN A 132 -26.83 8.59 13.22
C ASN A 132 -27.06 8.37 14.72
N ASN A 133 -26.47 9.21 15.53
CA ASN A 133 -26.87 9.40 16.91
C ASN A 133 -28.32 9.90 16.86
N ALA A 134 -29.25 8.96 16.79
CA ALA A 134 -30.60 9.23 17.20
C ALA A 134 -30.51 9.51 18.70
N GLN A 135 -30.28 10.78 19.03
CA GLN A 135 -30.55 11.26 20.39
C GLN A 135 -32.03 10.93 20.65
N PRO A 136 -32.35 10.24 21.73
CA PRO A 136 -33.73 10.13 22.15
C PRO A 136 -34.21 11.56 22.37
N LYS A 137 -35.18 12.02 21.58
CA LYS A 137 -35.94 13.21 21.87
C LYS A 137 -36.66 12.90 23.19
N PHE A 138 -36.14 13.38 24.31
CA PHE A 138 -36.89 13.48 25.52
C PHE A 138 -38.04 14.47 25.25
N ALA A 139 -39.23 13.90 25.02
CA ALA A 139 -40.47 14.68 25.05
C ALA A 139 -40.68 15.12 26.50
N HIS A 140 -40.73 16.44 26.68
CA HIS A 140 -41.28 17.09 27.89
C HIS A 140 -42.76 17.23 27.74
#